data_26508fe4a2df4b43193093d08ab400a6
#
_entry.id   26508fe4a2df4b43193093d08ab400a6
#
_cell.length_a   1.000
_cell.length_b   1.000
_cell.length_c   1.000
_cell.angle_alpha   90.00
_cell.angle_beta   90.00
_cell.angle_gamma   90.00
#
_symmetry.space_group_name_H-M   'P 1'
#
loop_
_entity.id
_entity.type
_entity.pdbx_description
1 polymer ?
#
loop_
_entity_poly.entity_id
_entity_poly.type
_entity_poly.pdbx_seq_one_letter_code
_entity_poly.pdbx_strand_id
1 'polypeptide(L)'
;MSWLRSIELRGALVASVLLLSVAAAPAQDTPAKDMPEKGMSGGCESFKWPLDKERAAFDDDGLEKVGSGAARGAWKEQAFALALVPVADVAYALPPAKKKKDASGAQFGGMLAFAAPDRAGVYQVTLSDEGWIDLVQGGVALGSADHSGAKNCPGLRKSVRFEVGAAPVVLQISGAPAQTIKIAIRPVE
;
A
#
# COMPACT_ATOMS: atom_id res chain seq x y z
N MET A 1 -20.59 75.92 3.78
CA MET A 1 -20.25 76.66 5.00
C MET A 1 -19.51 75.68 5.91
N SER A 2 -18.16 75.69 5.83
CA SER A 2 -17.27 76.28 6.84
C SER A 2 -17.35 75.47 8.16
N TRP A 3 -16.32 74.88 8.72
CA TRP A 3 -14.98 75.28 8.99
C TRP A 3 -14.11 74.12 9.45
N LEU A 4 -12.88 74.08 8.94
CA LEU A 4 -11.62 73.60 9.45
C LEU A 4 -11.40 73.51 10.97
N ARG A 5 -10.66 72.53 11.44
CA ARG A 5 -9.34 72.74 12.00
C ARG A 5 -8.58 71.43 12.34
N SER A 6 -7.39 71.36 11.83
CA SER A 6 -6.29 70.43 12.10
C SER A 6 -5.88 70.43 13.57
N ILE A 7 -5.45 69.28 14.08
CA ILE A 7 -4.36 69.22 15.07
C ILE A 7 -3.51 68.00 14.72
N GLU A 8 -2.28 68.31 14.35
CA GLU A 8 -1.20 67.33 14.27
C GLU A 8 -0.77 66.90 15.68
N LEU A 9 -0.50 65.60 15.86
CA LEU A 9 0.37 65.17 16.93
C LEU A 9 1.27 64.07 16.45
N ARG A 10 2.49 64.40 16.26
CA ARG A 10 3.62 63.48 15.94
C ARG A 10 3.88 62.58 17.13
N GLY A 11 3.73 61.27 16.96
CA GLY A 11 4.19 60.26 17.88
C GLY A 11 4.92 59.19 17.09
N ALA A 12 6.22 59.26 17.04
CA ALA A 12 7.07 58.20 16.44
C ALA A 12 7.12 57.01 17.39
N LEU A 13 6.43 55.93 17.05
CA LEU A 13 6.59 54.63 17.69
C LEU A 13 7.42 53.75 16.75
N VAL A 14 8.67 53.58 17.13
CA VAL A 14 9.60 52.62 16.51
C VAL A 14 9.10 51.21 16.91
N ALA A 15 8.35 50.57 16.03
CA ALA A 15 8.03 49.17 16.18
C ALA A 15 9.18 48.33 15.66
N SER A 16 9.95 47.78 16.58
CA SER A 16 10.97 46.77 16.29
C SER A 16 10.24 45.47 15.88
N VAL A 17 10.22 45.21 14.58
CA VAL A 17 9.75 43.93 14.04
C VAL A 17 10.85 42.91 14.26
N LEU A 18 10.71 42.04 15.27
CA LEU A 18 11.47 40.80 15.39
C LEU A 18 10.98 39.84 14.29
N LEU A 19 11.75 39.73 13.22
CA LEU A 19 11.61 38.68 12.23
C LEU A 19 12.05 37.36 12.87
N LEU A 20 11.10 36.56 13.40
CA LEU A 20 11.36 35.14 13.66
C LEU A 20 11.48 34.43 12.32
N SER A 21 12.70 34.17 11.92
CA SER A 21 12.98 33.25 10.80
C SER A 21 12.64 31.83 11.25
N VAL A 22 11.47 31.35 10.88
CA VAL A 22 11.15 29.92 10.96
C VAL A 22 11.97 29.23 9.87
N ALA A 23 13.07 28.61 10.26
CA ALA A 23 13.82 27.71 9.40
C ALA A 23 12.93 26.47 9.14
N ALA A 24 12.32 26.40 7.97
CA ALA A 24 11.71 25.19 7.46
C ALA A 24 12.85 24.17 7.27
N ALA A 25 12.89 23.14 8.13
CA ALA A 25 13.75 22.00 7.91
C ALA A 25 13.29 21.32 6.59
N PRO A 26 14.20 21.03 5.65
CA PRO A 26 13.85 20.26 4.49
C PRO A 26 13.38 18.87 4.96
N ALA A 27 12.18 18.47 4.56
CA ALA A 27 11.75 17.09 4.65
C ALA A 27 12.79 16.25 3.89
N GLN A 28 13.53 15.43 4.62
CA GLN A 28 14.42 14.47 4.02
C GLN A 28 13.54 13.39 3.40
N ASP A 29 13.28 13.52 2.10
CA ASP A 29 12.86 12.38 1.26
C ASP A 29 13.98 11.35 1.35
N THR A 30 13.83 10.44 2.30
CA THR A 30 14.64 9.22 2.34
C THR A 30 14.10 8.37 1.19
N PRO A 31 14.84 8.21 0.07
CA PRO A 31 14.42 7.31 -0.98
C PRO A 31 14.29 5.92 -0.33
N ALA A 32 13.16 5.26 -0.55
CA ALA A 32 12.98 3.87 -0.16
C ALA A 32 14.17 3.10 -0.72
N LYS A 33 15.08 2.74 0.20
CA LYS A 33 16.33 2.07 -0.13
C LYS A 33 15.94 0.80 -0.86
N ASP A 34 16.35 0.67 -2.12
CA ASP A 34 16.26 -0.55 -2.90
C ASP A 34 16.90 -1.68 -2.07
N MET A 35 16.07 -2.40 -1.32
CA MET A 35 16.54 -3.60 -0.65
C MET A 35 16.79 -4.64 -1.75
N PRO A 36 18.00 -5.20 -1.83
CA PRO A 36 18.30 -6.20 -2.83
C PRO A 36 17.36 -7.40 -2.64
N GLU A 37 16.75 -7.87 -3.72
CA GLU A 37 15.91 -9.08 -3.80
C GLU A 37 16.69 -10.38 -3.48
N LYS A 38 17.62 -10.34 -2.56
CA LYS A 38 18.61 -11.38 -2.26
C LYS A 38 18.02 -12.59 -1.47
N GLY A 39 16.73 -12.84 -1.52
CA GLY A 39 16.12 -13.97 -0.82
C GLY A 39 15.10 -14.76 -1.63
N MET A 40 14.86 -14.41 -2.90
CA MET A 40 13.74 -14.97 -3.64
C MET A 40 14.11 -16.03 -4.69
N SER A 41 15.34 -16.55 -4.68
CA SER A 41 15.81 -17.50 -5.70
C SER A 41 15.60 -18.97 -5.34
N GLY A 42 15.26 -19.29 -4.09
CA GLY A 42 15.03 -20.66 -3.60
C GLY A 42 13.60 -21.16 -3.78
N GLY A 43 13.35 -22.42 -3.37
CA GLY A 43 12.05 -23.05 -3.28
C GLY A 43 11.20 -22.54 -2.09
N CYS A 44 10.23 -23.34 -1.67
CA CYS A 44 9.30 -22.95 -0.59
C CYS A 44 9.98 -22.70 0.75
N GLU A 45 11.14 -23.30 0.98
CA GLU A 45 11.98 -23.11 2.17
C GLU A 45 12.59 -21.70 2.27
N SER A 46 12.53 -20.92 1.20
CA SER A 46 13.03 -19.53 1.19
C SER A 46 12.12 -18.55 1.91
N PHE A 47 10.89 -18.95 2.26
CA PHE A 47 10.03 -18.09 3.04
C PHE A 47 10.54 -17.94 4.47
N LYS A 48 10.57 -16.72 4.98
CA LYS A 48 11.01 -16.37 6.34
C LYS A 48 10.08 -16.90 7.43
N TRP A 49 8.85 -17.23 7.08
CA TRP A 49 7.80 -17.72 7.97
C TRP A 49 6.97 -18.80 7.28
N PRO A 50 6.33 -19.70 8.05
CA PRO A 50 5.50 -20.75 7.49
C PRO A 50 4.26 -20.17 6.79
N LEU A 51 3.88 -20.79 5.69
CA LEU A 51 2.73 -20.41 4.85
C LEU A 51 1.77 -21.60 4.61
N ASP A 52 1.71 -22.53 5.55
CA ASP A 52 0.90 -23.75 5.41
C ASP A 52 -0.60 -23.42 5.33
N LYS A 53 -1.06 -22.43 6.09
CA LYS A 53 -2.45 -21.99 6.07
C LYS A 53 -2.81 -21.31 4.76
N GLU A 54 -1.93 -20.47 4.23
CA GLU A 54 -2.10 -19.82 2.93
C GLU A 54 -2.10 -20.83 1.80
N ARG A 55 -1.22 -21.82 1.87
CA ARG A 55 -1.18 -22.91 0.90
C ARG A 55 -2.49 -23.69 0.93
N ALA A 56 -2.94 -24.13 2.10
CA ALA A 56 -4.19 -24.87 2.24
C ALA A 56 -5.40 -24.04 1.72
N ALA A 57 -5.43 -22.73 1.99
CA ALA A 57 -6.47 -21.85 1.47
C ALA A 57 -6.41 -21.69 -0.05
N PHE A 58 -5.20 -21.71 -0.64
CA PHE A 58 -5.05 -21.62 -2.10
C PHE A 58 -5.37 -22.92 -2.84
N ASP A 59 -5.25 -24.06 -2.15
CA ASP A 59 -5.58 -25.38 -2.69
C ASP A 59 -7.10 -25.67 -2.63
N ASP A 60 -7.88 -24.81 -1.97
CA ASP A 60 -9.35 -24.92 -1.92
C ASP A 60 -9.96 -24.57 -3.29
N ASP A 61 -10.65 -25.53 -3.91
CA ASP A 61 -11.37 -25.36 -5.18
C ASP A 61 -12.59 -24.43 -5.04
N GLY A 62 -13.12 -24.27 -3.82
CA GLY A 62 -14.23 -23.38 -3.47
C GLY A 62 -13.85 -21.92 -3.25
N LEU A 63 -12.60 -21.54 -3.52
CA LEU A 63 -12.12 -20.19 -3.28
C LEU A 63 -12.97 -19.13 -3.97
N GLU A 64 -13.48 -18.16 -3.19
CA GLU A 64 -14.34 -17.09 -3.69
C GLU A 64 -13.65 -16.31 -4.82
N LYS A 65 -14.38 -16.08 -5.92
CA LYS A 65 -13.90 -15.23 -7.03
C LYS A 65 -14.40 -13.81 -6.85
N VAL A 66 -13.48 -12.85 -6.84
CA VAL A 66 -13.76 -11.44 -6.60
C VAL A 66 -13.27 -10.61 -7.78
N GLY A 67 -14.11 -9.71 -8.29
CA GLY A 67 -13.72 -8.78 -9.36
C GLY A 67 -12.92 -7.60 -8.83
N SER A 68 -12.02 -7.07 -9.65
CA SER A 68 -11.34 -5.81 -9.37
C SER A 68 -12.35 -4.66 -9.22
N GLY A 69 -12.12 -3.76 -8.27
CA GLY A 69 -13.01 -2.65 -7.93
C GLY A 69 -14.09 -2.99 -6.90
N ALA A 70 -14.21 -4.25 -6.48
CA ALA A 70 -15.21 -4.62 -5.50
C ALA A 70 -14.94 -4.02 -4.11
N ALA A 71 -16.04 -3.68 -3.43
CA ALA A 71 -16.02 -3.35 -2.01
C ALA A 71 -16.19 -4.65 -1.19
N ARG A 72 -15.41 -4.76 -0.11
CA ARG A 72 -15.39 -5.91 0.79
C ARG A 72 -15.78 -5.49 2.21
N GLY A 73 -16.17 -6.47 3.01
CA GLY A 73 -16.36 -6.27 4.46
C GLY A 73 -15.06 -5.91 5.18
N ALA A 74 -15.01 -6.17 6.48
CA ALA A 74 -13.85 -5.88 7.31
C ALA A 74 -12.56 -6.51 6.77
N TRP A 75 -11.44 -5.81 6.95
CA TRP A 75 -10.09 -6.34 6.73
C TRP A 75 -9.80 -7.38 7.81
N LYS A 76 -9.91 -8.65 7.47
CA LYS A 76 -9.78 -9.79 8.38
C LYS A 76 -9.13 -10.98 7.69
N GLU A 77 -8.93 -12.08 8.43
CA GLU A 77 -8.48 -13.34 7.85
C GLU A 77 -9.44 -13.83 6.78
N GLN A 78 -8.93 -13.98 5.58
CA GLN A 78 -9.67 -14.44 4.41
C GLN A 78 -8.74 -14.83 3.27
N ALA A 79 -9.22 -15.65 2.33
CA ALA A 79 -8.57 -15.91 1.06
C ALA A 79 -9.60 -15.84 -0.07
N PHE A 80 -9.15 -15.46 -1.26
CA PHE A 80 -9.99 -15.33 -2.45
C PHE A 80 -9.15 -15.30 -3.73
N ALA A 81 -9.77 -15.55 -4.87
CA ALA A 81 -9.18 -15.39 -6.19
C ALA A 81 -9.63 -14.03 -6.77
N LEU A 82 -8.70 -13.10 -6.94
CA LEU A 82 -8.95 -11.80 -7.53
C LEU A 82 -8.86 -11.87 -9.04
N ALA A 83 -9.95 -11.55 -9.74
CA ALA A 83 -9.93 -11.31 -11.17
C ALA A 83 -9.29 -9.94 -11.46
N LEU A 84 -8.21 -9.96 -12.22
CA LEU A 84 -7.43 -8.80 -12.59
C LEU A 84 -7.81 -8.30 -13.99
N VAL A 85 -7.61 -7.01 -14.22
CA VAL A 85 -7.79 -6.36 -15.52
C VAL A 85 -6.44 -5.82 -16.01
N PRO A 86 -6.29 -5.43 -17.29
CA PRO A 86 -5.08 -4.75 -17.74
C PRO A 86 -4.71 -3.58 -16.82
N VAL A 87 -3.44 -3.43 -16.48
CA VAL A 87 -2.96 -2.39 -15.54
C VAL A 87 -3.44 -0.98 -15.91
N ALA A 88 -3.59 -0.70 -17.21
CA ALA A 88 -4.08 0.58 -17.70
C ALA A 88 -5.56 0.86 -17.36
N ASP A 89 -6.34 -0.19 -17.10
CA ASP A 89 -7.78 -0.10 -16.83
C ASP A 89 -8.09 -0.10 -15.32
N VAL A 90 -7.06 -0.21 -14.48
CA VAL A 90 -7.25 -0.20 -13.02
C VAL A 90 -7.31 1.22 -12.50
N ALA A 91 -8.40 1.58 -11.83
CA ALA A 91 -8.55 2.85 -11.11
C ALA A 91 -7.86 2.78 -9.74
N TYR A 92 -6.53 2.77 -9.70
CA TYR A 92 -5.77 2.71 -8.45
C TYR A 92 -6.05 3.92 -7.55
N ALA A 93 -6.15 3.68 -6.24
CA ALA A 93 -6.29 4.77 -5.25
C ALA A 93 -5.02 5.62 -5.18
N LEU A 94 -3.85 5.03 -5.37
CA LEU A 94 -2.56 5.70 -5.54
C LEU A 94 -1.79 5.03 -6.69
N PRO A 95 -0.91 5.76 -7.38
CA PRO A 95 -0.04 5.14 -8.37
C PRO A 95 0.75 3.98 -7.76
N PRO A 96 0.84 2.81 -8.41
CA PRO A 96 1.62 1.69 -7.90
C PRO A 96 3.06 2.09 -7.58
N ALA A 97 3.56 1.68 -6.40
CA ALA A 97 4.89 2.03 -5.93
C ALA A 97 6.01 1.47 -6.82
N LYS A 98 5.77 0.32 -7.46
CA LYS A 98 6.67 -0.23 -8.48
C LYS A 98 5.98 -0.32 -9.83
N LYS A 99 6.65 0.21 -10.85
CA LYS A 99 6.34 -0.05 -12.26
C LYS A 99 7.39 -1.01 -12.81
N LYS A 100 6.96 -2.13 -13.37
CA LYS A 100 7.89 -3.06 -14.03
C LYS A 100 8.35 -2.42 -15.35
N LYS A 101 9.60 -1.95 -15.39
CA LYS A 101 10.15 -1.18 -16.52
C LYS A 101 10.33 -2.01 -17.79
N ASP A 102 10.53 -3.32 -17.67
CA ASP A 102 10.95 -4.21 -18.78
C ASP A 102 10.04 -5.44 -18.93
N ALA A 103 8.75 -5.29 -18.67
CA ALA A 103 7.82 -6.40 -18.85
C ALA A 103 7.54 -6.64 -20.34
N SER A 104 8.16 -7.65 -20.90
CA SER A 104 7.72 -8.23 -22.16
C SER A 104 6.43 -9.02 -21.91
N GLY A 105 5.27 -8.43 -22.20
CA GLY A 105 3.98 -9.09 -22.09
C GLY A 105 2.90 -8.24 -21.38
N ALA A 106 1.67 -8.72 -21.49
CA ALA A 106 0.53 -8.10 -20.82
C ALA A 106 0.71 -8.14 -19.30
N GLN A 107 0.41 -7.03 -18.63
CA GLN A 107 0.43 -6.91 -17.18
C GLN A 107 -0.97 -6.63 -16.68
N PHE A 108 -1.33 -7.32 -15.61
CA PHE A 108 -2.64 -7.21 -14.99
C PHE A 108 -2.51 -6.63 -13.59
N GLY A 109 -3.58 -6.02 -13.14
CA GLY A 109 -3.70 -5.45 -11.82
C GLY A 109 -5.13 -5.42 -11.35
N GLY A 110 -5.32 -5.03 -10.10
CA GLY A 110 -6.64 -4.91 -9.52
C GLY A 110 -6.60 -4.17 -8.20
N MET A 111 -7.78 -3.78 -7.73
CA MET A 111 -7.96 -3.04 -6.50
C MET A 111 -9.19 -3.56 -5.77
N LEU A 112 -9.12 -3.65 -4.44
CA LEU A 112 -10.24 -3.95 -3.57
C LEU A 112 -10.29 -2.95 -2.42
N ALA A 113 -11.47 -2.44 -2.11
CA ALA A 113 -11.70 -1.58 -0.96
C ALA A 113 -12.28 -2.40 0.20
N PHE A 114 -11.66 -2.35 1.35
CA PHE A 114 -12.10 -3.03 2.57
C PHE A 114 -12.57 -2.02 3.62
N ALA A 115 -13.59 -2.39 4.38
CA ALA A 115 -13.89 -1.70 5.62
C ALA A 115 -12.70 -1.84 6.60
N ALA A 116 -12.71 -1.03 7.66
CA ALA A 116 -11.67 -1.07 8.69
C ALA A 116 -11.50 -2.50 9.25
N PRO A 117 -10.30 -2.88 9.69
CA PRO A 117 -10.09 -4.14 10.37
C PRO A 117 -10.82 -4.18 11.72
N ASP A 118 -11.21 -5.37 12.15
CA ASP A 118 -11.77 -5.58 13.49
C ASP A 118 -10.77 -5.19 14.59
N ARG A 119 -9.48 -5.31 14.29
CA ARG A 119 -8.37 -4.93 15.18
C ARG A 119 -7.19 -4.38 14.36
N ALA A 120 -6.67 -3.25 14.79
CA ALA A 120 -5.39 -2.77 14.27
C ALA A 120 -4.25 -3.73 14.65
N GLY A 121 -3.25 -3.86 13.79
CA GLY A 121 -2.11 -4.73 14.02
C GLY A 121 -1.35 -5.08 12.75
N VAL A 122 -0.44 -6.05 12.87
CA VAL A 122 0.31 -6.54 11.71
C VAL A 122 -0.53 -7.57 10.95
N TYR A 123 -0.67 -7.34 9.66
CA TYR A 123 -1.34 -8.26 8.74
C TYR A 123 -0.38 -8.73 7.66
N GLN A 124 -0.52 -9.98 7.30
CA GLN A 124 0.22 -10.62 6.22
C GLN A 124 -0.68 -10.75 4.99
N VAL A 125 -0.18 -10.31 3.85
CA VAL A 125 -0.82 -10.48 2.54
C VAL A 125 0.08 -11.38 1.71
N THR A 126 -0.47 -12.52 1.28
CA THR A 126 0.26 -13.53 0.50
C THR A 126 -0.36 -13.66 -0.89
N LEU A 127 0.48 -13.77 -1.91
CA LEU A 127 0.11 -13.97 -3.31
C LEU A 127 0.53 -15.35 -3.80
N SER A 128 -0.33 -15.96 -4.61
CA SER A 128 -0.05 -17.23 -5.28
C SER A 128 0.93 -17.09 -6.45
N ASP A 129 1.03 -15.91 -7.03
CA ASP A 129 1.82 -15.64 -8.24
C ASP A 129 2.55 -14.30 -8.14
N GLU A 130 3.30 -13.94 -9.15
CA GLU A 130 4.04 -12.69 -9.22
C GLU A 130 3.10 -11.49 -9.24
N GLY A 131 3.42 -10.48 -8.45
CA GLY A 131 2.68 -9.24 -8.36
C GLY A 131 3.29 -8.30 -7.33
N TRP A 132 2.99 -7.02 -7.46
CA TRP A 132 3.32 -6.02 -6.45
C TRP A 132 2.10 -5.77 -5.57
N ILE A 133 2.31 -5.66 -4.27
CA ILE A 133 1.26 -5.40 -3.28
C ILE A 133 1.47 -3.99 -2.74
N ASP A 134 0.45 -3.14 -2.86
CA ASP A 134 0.36 -1.88 -2.15
C ASP A 134 -0.87 -1.90 -1.24
N LEU A 135 -0.73 -1.46 0.00
CA LEU A 135 -1.85 -1.13 0.87
C LEU A 135 -1.95 0.37 1.01
N VAL A 136 -3.16 0.90 0.89
CA VAL A 136 -3.45 2.33 1.08
C VAL A 136 -4.43 2.48 2.23
N GLN A 137 -4.10 3.33 3.20
CA GLN A 137 -4.95 3.62 4.34
C GLN A 137 -4.90 5.11 4.65
N GLY A 138 -6.07 5.75 4.83
CA GLY A 138 -6.12 7.19 5.04
C GLY A 138 -5.56 8.03 3.88
N GLY A 139 -5.56 7.51 2.64
CA GLY A 139 -5.03 8.19 1.46
C GLY A 139 -3.50 8.12 1.31
N VAL A 140 -2.81 7.34 2.15
CA VAL A 140 -1.35 7.15 2.07
C VAL A 140 -1.01 5.68 1.88
N ALA A 141 0.08 5.40 1.16
CA ALA A 141 0.60 4.05 1.01
C ALA A 141 1.27 3.60 2.32
N LEU A 142 0.94 2.41 2.79
CA LEU A 142 1.59 1.81 3.94
C LEU A 142 2.94 1.21 3.53
N GLY A 143 3.98 1.49 4.31
CA GLY A 143 5.26 0.80 4.19
C GLY A 143 5.14 -0.66 4.60
N SER A 144 5.85 -1.57 3.91
CA SER A 144 5.94 -2.96 4.36
C SER A 144 6.79 -3.05 5.61
N ALA A 145 6.27 -3.73 6.65
CA ALA A 145 7.03 -4.03 7.87
C ALA A 145 8.08 -5.13 7.61
N ASP A 146 7.73 -6.15 6.82
CA ASP A 146 8.64 -7.19 6.36
C ASP A 146 8.09 -7.86 5.10
N HIS A 147 8.95 -8.56 4.36
CA HIS A 147 8.55 -9.30 3.18
C HIS A 147 9.37 -10.58 3.00
N SER A 148 8.77 -11.53 2.30
CA SER A 148 9.38 -12.80 1.95
C SER A 148 8.84 -13.29 0.62
N GLY A 149 9.57 -14.17 -0.06
CA GLY A 149 9.12 -14.74 -1.32
C GLY A 149 10.04 -15.83 -1.83
N ALA A 150 9.51 -16.61 -2.76
CA ALA A 150 10.23 -17.69 -3.42
C ALA A 150 9.90 -17.70 -4.91
N LYS A 151 10.89 -17.93 -5.77
CA LYS A 151 10.66 -18.04 -7.22
C LYS A 151 10.18 -19.43 -7.63
N ASN A 152 10.63 -20.46 -6.90
CA ASN A 152 10.41 -21.87 -7.23
C ASN A 152 9.51 -22.56 -6.19
N CYS A 153 8.46 -21.88 -5.71
CA CYS A 153 7.47 -22.45 -4.82
C CYS A 153 6.09 -22.43 -5.51
N PRO A 154 5.63 -23.56 -6.06
CA PRO A 154 4.35 -23.61 -6.77
C PRO A 154 3.19 -23.13 -5.89
N GLY A 155 2.35 -22.25 -6.43
CA GLY A 155 1.18 -21.70 -5.76
C GLY A 155 1.44 -20.70 -4.63
N LEU A 156 2.70 -20.41 -4.31
CA LEU A 156 3.09 -19.39 -3.35
C LEU A 156 4.27 -18.57 -3.89
N ARG A 157 4.09 -17.28 -4.04
CA ARG A 157 5.12 -16.44 -4.69
C ARG A 157 5.70 -15.37 -3.78
N LYS A 158 4.85 -14.70 -3.01
CA LYS A 158 5.24 -13.55 -2.19
C LYS A 158 4.33 -13.44 -0.96
N SER A 159 4.91 -13.03 0.14
CA SER A 159 4.19 -12.69 1.37
C SER A 159 4.76 -11.41 1.96
N VAL A 160 3.92 -10.45 2.27
CA VAL A 160 4.31 -9.12 2.77
C VAL A 160 3.50 -8.81 4.01
N ARG A 161 4.17 -8.28 5.03
CA ARG A 161 3.56 -7.83 6.29
C ARG A 161 3.43 -6.32 6.30
N PHE A 162 2.30 -5.83 6.81
CA PHE A 162 2.00 -4.41 6.94
C PHE A 162 1.42 -4.12 8.33
N GLU A 163 1.76 -2.98 8.89
CA GLU A 163 1.06 -2.44 10.05
C GLU A 163 -0.21 -1.74 9.56
N VAL A 164 -1.37 -2.27 9.96
CA VAL A 164 -2.68 -1.78 9.53
C VAL A 164 -3.39 -1.15 10.72
N GLY A 165 -3.76 0.12 10.59
CA GLY A 165 -4.51 0.88 11.59
C GLY A 165 -6.02 0.60 11.54
N ALA A 166 -6.80 1.27 12.40
CA ALA A 166 -8.25 1.09 12.53
C ALA A 166 -9.07 1.90 11.50
N ALA A 167 -8.59 2.07 10.28
CA ALA A 167 -9.29 2.77 9.20
C ALA A 167 -9.52 1.84 8.00
N PRO A 168 -10.44 2.16 7.06
CA PRO A 168 -10.60 1.41 5.81
C PRO A 168 -9.29 1.24 5.05
N VAL A 169 -9.14 0.10 4.36
CA VAL A 169 -7.93 -0.30 3.66
C VAL A 169 -8.25 -0.52 2.18
N VAL A 170 -7.39 -0.04 1.31
CA VAL A 170 -7.40 -0.40 -0.11
C VAL A 170 -6.21 -1.31 -0.41
N LEU A 171 -6.48 -2.51 -0.90
CA LEU A 171 -5.50 -3.43 -1.42
C LEU A 171 -5.35 -3.18 -2.92
N GLN A 172 -4.13 -2.96 -3.38
CA GLN A 172 -3.80 -2.81 -4.79
C GLN A 172 -2.80 -3.88 -5.21
N ILE A 173 -3.07 -4.52 -6.33
CA ILE A 173 -2.16 -5.47 -6.98
C ILE A 173 -1.77 -4.91 -8.34
N SER A 174 -0.49 -4.96 -8.67
CA SER A 174 0.00 -4.54 -9.98
C SER A 174 1.10 -5.45 -10.51
N GLY A 175 1.30 -5.45 -11.82
CA GLY A 175 2.37 -6.20 -12.46
C GLY A 175 2.23 -7.72 -12.44
N ALA A 176 1.01 -8.24 -12.27
CA ALA A 176 0.74 -9.67 -12.35
C ALA A 176 0.80 -10.16 -13.81
N PRO A 177 1.32 -11.37 -14.08
CA PRO A 177 1.42 -11.92 -15.42
C PRO A 177 0.10 -12.54 -15.92
N ALA A 178 -0.86 -12.82 -15.03
CA ALA A 178 -2.11 -13.50 -15.32
C ALA A 178 -3.32 -12.68 -14.91
N GLN A 179 -4.48 -12.98 -15.50
CA GLN A 179 -5.75 -12.31 -15.21
C GLN A 179 -6.42 -12.74 -13.88
N THR A 180 -5.79 -13.63 -13.13
CA THR A 180 -6.27 -14.09 -11.83
C THR A 180 -5.10 -14.34 -10.91
N ILE A 181 -5.24 -13.91 -9.66
CA ILE A 181 -4.26 -14.18 -8.60
C ILE A 181 -5.00 -14.56 -7.33
N LYS A 182 -4.52 -15.60 -6.62
CA LYS A 182 -5.05 -15.93 -5.29
C LYS A 182 -4.36 -15.07 -4.25
N ILE A 183 -5.13 -14.58 -3.30
CA ILE A 183 -4.70 -13.69 -2.23
C ILE A 183 -5.19 -14.23 -0.91
N ALA A 184 -4.29 -14.32 0.06
CA ALA A 184 -4.63 -14.60 1.45
C ALA A 184 -4.23 -13.42 2.33
N ILE A 185 -5.12 -13.03 3.23
CA ILE A 185 -4.92 -11.98 4.23
C ILE A 185 -5.06 -12.62 5.60
N ARG A 186 -4.09 -12.37 6.50
CA ARG A 186 -4.13 -12.92 7.87
C ARG A 186 -3.53 -11.93 8.87
N PRO A 187 -4.08 -11.85 10.09
CA PRO A 187 -3.36 -11.23 11.19
C PRO A 187 -2.09 -12.03 11.51
N VAL A 188 -1.03 -11.34 11.91
CA VAL A 188 0.19 -11.94 12.45
C VAL A 188 0.08 -11.93 13.96
N GLU A 189 0.15 -13.10 14.56
CA GLU A 189 0.12 -13.31 16.02
C GLU A 189 1.48 -12.99 16.65
#